data_ccd1bd82cf13b1b6abf0542f11b6acb7
#
_entry.id   ccd1bd82cf13b1b6abf0542f11b6acb7
#
_cell.length_a   1.000
_cell.length_b   1.000
_cell.length_c   1.000
_cell.angle_alpha   90.00
_cell.angle_beta   90.00
_cell.angle_gamma   90.00
#
_symmetry.space_group_name_H-M   'P 1'
#
loop_
_entity.id
_entity.type
_entity.pdbx_description
1 polymer ?
#
loop_
_entity_poly.entity_id
_entity_poly.type
_entity_poly.pdbx_seq_one_letter_code
_entity_poly.pdbx_strand_id
1 'polypeptide(L)'
;MRERLTSLPRIAVLVAITGLMAGCQPQPAAPDAPPQSRQTRPGPPQPARRPVEAVHVLRDRLLARDGLGFARLAVPPALFVRLEQGWRDGRSRWPLDELPLDSRIPKMLTALQAPGAEKALMATFRRQFANADRDIDQAIRTLEVFGGEYVQTDAGYSADEREHIAQAIAAASDWAVGAPLADPARAAPFFNALAAAARRTGIEARQGDKAYAALGMAQTLNRLTPFFATLLDQLRRQYGLDLDATMRGMQATLLQQTGDSARLRVRYELAGQPIDAVVPVVRIDGHWYLRDYVARAEASTQPRAP
;
A
#
# COMPACT_ATOMS: atom_id res chain seq x y z
N MET A 1 -32.66 -5.40 19.99
CA MET A 1 -31.75 -6.27 19.24
C MET A 1 -31.10 -5.39 18.19
N ARG A 2 -30.04 -4.67 18.59
CA ARG A 2 -29.23 -3.79 17.72
C ARG A 2 -27.83 -4.33 17.79
N GLU A 3 -27.52 -5.30 16.95
CA GLU A 3 -26.12 -5.72 16.74
C GLU A 3 -25.40 -4.70 15.88
N ARG A 4 -24.29 -4.30 16.41
CA ARG A 4 -23.40 -3.25 15.93
C ARG A 4 -22.76 -3.66 14.60
N LEU A 5 -23.17 -3.03 13.52
CA LEU A 5 -22.40 -2.93 12.28
C LEU A 5 -21.25 -1.91 12.49
N THR A 6 -20.28 -2.29 13.29
CA THR A 6 -19.09 -1.46 13.51
C THR A 6 -17.86 -2.27 13.09
N SER A 7 -17.53 -2.20 11.82
CA SER A 7 -16.17 -2.23 11.25
C SER A 7 -16.20 -2.65 9.79
N LEU A 8 -16.71 -1.77 8.92
CA LEU A 8 -16.26 -1.80 7.52
C LEU A 8 -14.86 -1.18 7.49
N PRO A 9 -13.88 -1.85 6.89
CA PRO A 9 -12.52 -1.35 6.86
C PRO A 9 -12.48 -0.04 6.07
N ARG A 10 -11.78 0.96 6.64
CA ARG A 10 -11.43 2.19 5.95
C ARG A 10 -10.71 1.81 4.67
N ILE A 11 -11.30 2.11 3.53
CA ILE A 11 -10.68 1.94 2.23
C ILE A 11 -9.74 3.13 2.04
N ALA A 12 -8.58 3.08 2.67
CA ALA A 12 -7.48 3.93 2.24
C ALA A 12 -7.02 3.37 0.90
N VAL A 13 -7.28 4.09 -0.18
CA VAL A 13 -6.71 3.78 -1.49
C VAL A 13 -5.24 4.11 -1.41
N LEU A 14 -4.48 3.16 -0.91
CA LEU A 14 -3.05 3.18 -1.00
C LEU A 14 -2.66 2.65 -2.37
N VAL A 15 -2.51 3.55 -3.35
CA VAL A 15 -1.66 3.30 -4.51
C VAL A 15 -0.22 3.31 -4.00
N ALA A 16 0.16 2.27 -3.33
CA ALA A 16 1.54 2.08 -2.91
C ALA A 16 1.82 0.60 -2.69
N ILE A 17 2.97 0.22 -3.14
CA ILE A 17 3.72 -1.01 -2.87
C ILE A 17 3.70 -1.97 -4.07
N THR A 18 4.70 -2.23 -4.80
CA THR A 18 6.12 -2.50 -4.67
C THR A 18 6.73 -3.12 -5.93
N GLY A 19 7.97 -3.05 -6.20
CA GLY A 19 8.75 -3.87 -7.08
C GLY A 19 10.10 -4.26 -6.47
N LEU A 20 10.74 -5.26 -6.83
CA LEU A 20 12.19 -5.49 -7.00
C LEU A 20 12.49 -6.92 -7.40
N MET A 21 13.30 -7.15 -8.36
CA MET A 21 14.67 -7.64 -8.45
C MET A 21 15.03 -7.87 -9.93
N ALA A 22 16.06 -7.18 -10.38
CA ALA A 22 16.75 -7.51 -11.63
C ALA A 22 17.81 -8.57 -11.33
N GLY A 23 17.74 -9.68 -12.05
CA GLY A 23 18.78 -10.71 -12.02
C GLY A 23 20.06 -10.24 -12.73
N CYS A 24 21.20 -10.49 -12.14
CA CYS A 24 22.52 -10.32 -12.74
C CYS A 24 22.71 -11.33 -13.87
N GLN A 25 22.87 -10.85 -15.11
CA GLN A 25 23.53 -11.59 -16.18
C GLN A 25 24.92 -10.99 -16.41
N PRO A 26 25.98 -11.77 -16.56
CA PRO A 26 27.29 -11.24 -16.88
C PRO A 26 27.35 -10.82 -18.35
N GLN A 27 27.70 -9.56 -18.60
CA GLN A 27 27.88 -8.99 -19.94
C GLN A 27 29.37 -9.01 -20.29
N PRO A 28 29.77 -9.40 -21.51
CA PRO A 28 31.17 -9.38 -21.91
C PRO A 28 31.69 -7.95 -22.08
N ALA A 29 32.94 -7.75 -21.75
CA ALA A 29 33.63 -6.46 -21.77
C ALA A 29 33.67 -5.83 -23.16
N ALA A 30 33.30 -4.57 -23.26
CA ALA A 30 33.50 -3.69 -24.40
C ALA A 30 34.47 -2.56 -24.01
N PRO A 31 35.29 -2.07 -24.98
CA PRO A 31 36.43 -1.16 -24.70
C PRO A 31 36.00 0.27 -24.43
N ASP A 32 36.78 0.92 -23.57
CA ASP A 32 36.92 2.35 -23.29
C ASP A 32 35.73 3.29 -23.54
N ALA A 33 34.92 3.45 -22.47
CA ALA A 33 33.97 4.55 -22.34
C ALA A 33 34.61 5.71 -21.55
N PRO A 34 34.25 6.98 -21.88
CA PRO A 34 34.77 8.16 -21.16
C PRO A 34 34.36 8.15 -19.68
N PRO A 35 35.07 8.91 -18.81
CA PRO A 35 34.87 8.80 -17.35
C PRO A 35 33.43 9.09 -16.97
N GLN A 36 32.73 8.04 -16.53
CA GLN A 36 31.41 8.15 -15.99
C GLN A 36 31.49 9.02 -14.73
N SER A 37 30.78 10.14 -14.75
CA SER A 37 30.51 10.95 -13.56
C SER A 37 30.11 10.02 -12.43
N ARG A 38 30.88 10.05 -11.32
CA ARG A 38 30.58 9.28 -10.11
C ARG A 38 29.11 9.49 -9.74
N GLN A 39 28.29 8.50 -9.99
CA GLN A 39 26.97 8.44 -9.39
C GLN A 39 27.21 8.38 -7.89
N THR A 40 27.07 9.50 -7.23
CA THR A 40 27.06 9.58 -5.76
C THR A 40 26.01 8.60 -5.26
N ARG A 41 26.46 7.60 -4.52
CA ARG A 41 25.56 6.65 -3.83
C ARG A 41 24.53 7.51 -3.09
N PRO A 42 23.21 7.30 -3.30
CA PRO A 42 22.19 8.08 -2.63
C PRO A 42 22.49 8.09 -1.13
N GLY A 43 22.58 9.27 -0.53
CA GLY A 43 22.74 9.42 0.91
C GLY A 43 21.57 8.77 1.66
N PRO A 44 21.68 8.61 2.99
CA PRO A 44 20.57 8.09 3.78
C PRO A 44 19.31 8.92 3.49
N PRO A 45 18.13 8.28 3.44
CA PRO A 45 16.88 8.95 3.10
C PRO A 45 16.64 10.11 4.06
N GLN A 46 16.46 11.30 3.50
CA GLN A 46 16.25 12.52 4.29
C GLN A 46 14.78 12.93 4.24
N PRO A 47 14.23 13.50 5.34
CA PRO A 47 12.89 14.07 5.36
C PRO A 47 12.75 15.23 4.36
N ALA A 48 11.55 15.45 3.86
CA ALA A 48 11.23 16.46 2.87
C ALA A 48 11.46 17.88 3.41
N ARG A 49 12.22 18.70 2.70
CA ARG A 49 12.47 20.11 3.04
C ARG A 49 11.58 21.07 2.26
N ARG A 50 11.00 20.63 1.16
CA ARG A 50 10.06 21.40 0.33
C ARG A 50 8.72 20.65 0.26
N PRO A 51 7.59 21.36 0.12
CA PRO A 51 6.26 20.73 0.11
C PRO A 51 6.15 19.55 -0.87
N VAL A 52 6.60 19.72 -2.11
CA VAL A 52 6.53 18.72 -3.18
C VAL A 52 7.33 17.45 -2.84
N GLU A 53 8.42 17.59 -2.12
CA GLU A 53 9.27 16.47 -1.72
C GLU A 53 8.55 15.51 -0.78
N ALA A 54 7.53 15.96 -0.02
CA ALA A 54 6.77 15.09 0.88
C ALA A 54 6.11 13.90 0.13
N VAL A 55 5.67 14.12 -1.10
CA VAL A 55 5.14 13.05 -1.96
C VAL A 55 6.28 12.19 -2.52
N HIS A 56 7.32 12.83 -3.05
CA HIS A 56 8.40 12.12 -3.76
C HIS A 56 9.22 11.22 -2.83
N VAL A 57 9.55 11.66 -1.61
CA VAL A 57 10.32 10.81 -0.68
C VAL A 57 9.56 9.56 -0.28
N LEU A 58 8.25 9.63 -0.10
CA LEU A 58 7.42 8.48 0.21
C LEU A 58 7.28 7.54 -0.98
N ARG A 59 7.00 8.08 -2.17
CA ARG A 59 6.99 7.34 -3.43
C ARG A 59 8.29 6.55 -3.61
N ASP A 60 9.43 7.21 -3.43
CA ASP A 60 10.74 6.60 -3.65
C ASP A 60 11.03 5.47 -2.64
N ARG A 61 10.54 5.58 -1.39
CA ARG A 61 10.63 4.47 -0.42
C ARG A 61 9.77 3.28 -0.84
N LEU A 62 8.58 3.54 -1.35
CA LEU A 62 7.73 2.48 -1.87
C LEU A 62 8.35 1.77 -3.07
N LEU A 63 8.87 2.51 -4.04
CA LEU A 63 9.61 1.95 -5.19
C LEU A 63 10.87 1.18 -4.75
N ALA A 64 11.55 1.63 -3.70
CA ALA A 64 12.71 0.95 -3.13
C ALA A 64 12.36 -0.26 -2.25
N ARG A 65 11.06 -0.56 -2.05
CA ARG A 65 10.61 -1.62 -1.13
C ARG A 65 11.10 -1.42 0.31
N ASP A 66 11.12 -0.18 0.74
CA ASP A 66 11.56 0.22 2.06
C ASP A 66 10.36 0.65 2.91
N GLY A 67 9.58 -0.32 3.37
CA GLY A 67 8.39 -0.06 4.19
C GLY A 67 8.73 0.60 5.53
N LEU A 68 9.87 0.28 6.13
CA LEU A 68 10.32 0.95 7.36
C LEU A 68 10.78 2.38 7.08
N GLY A 69 11.53 2.60 6.00
CA GLY A 69 11.92 3.94 5.57
C GLY A 69 10.72 4.81 5.21
N PHE A 70 9.70 4.23 4.57
CA PHE A 70 8.41 4.89 4.35
C PHE A 70 7.80 5.35 5.68
N ALA A 71 7.63 4.44 6.65
CA ALA A 71 7.04 4.76 7.94
C ALA A 71 7.82 5.86 8.69
N ARG A 72 9.15 5.84 8.64
CA ARG A 72 10.01 6.86 9.27
C ARG A 72 9.90 8.24 8.63
N LEU A 73 9.71 8.30 7.33
CA LEU A 73 9.64 9.57 6.59
C LEU A 73 8.23 10.12 6.44
N ALA A 74 7.21 9.30 6.70
CA ALA A 74 5.81 9.69 6.60
C ALA A 74 5.33 10.53 7.80
N VAL A 75 6.04 10.49 8.93
CA VAL A 75 5.66 11.19 10.17
C VAL A 75 6.88 11.82 10.85
N PRO A 76 6.67 12.84 11.73
CA PRO A 76 7.74 13.41 12.54
C PRO A 76 8.42 12.35 13.43
N PRO A 77 9.73 12.48 13.71
CA PRO A 77 10.48 11.50 14.51
C PRO A 77 9.88 11.21 15.89
N ALA A 78 9.36 12.24 16.58
CA ALA A 78 8.71 12.06 17.86
C ALA A 78 7.42 11.22 17.78
N LEU A 79 6.64 11.39 16.69
CA LEU A 79 5.45 10.58 16.43
C LEU A 79 5.84 9.14 16.07
N PHE A 80 6.90 8.95 15.28
CA PHE A 80 7.40 7.63 14.95
C PHE A 80 7.73 6.80 16.19
N VAL A 81 8.41 7.40 17.19
CA VAL A 81 8.72 6.73 18.47
C VAL A 81 7.44 6.32 19.21
N ARG A 82 6.41 7.18 19.25
CA ARG A 82 5.11 6.85 19.87
C ARG A 82 4.41 5.71 19.14
N LEU A 83 4.50 5.68 17.80
CA LEU A 83 3.95 4.60 16.99
C LEU A 83 4.66 3.27 17.25
N GLU A 84 6.00 3.25 17.35
CA GLU A 84 6.74 2.03 17.71
C GLU A 84 6.31 1.49 19.07
N GLN A 85 6.11 2.38 20.06
CA GLN A 85 5.59 1.98 21.36
C GLN A 85 4.14 1.47 21.24
N GLY A 86 3.27 2.18 20.49
CA GLY A 86 1.90 1.75 20.23
C GLY A 86 1.80 0.36 19.57
N TRP A 87 2.77 0.00 18.72
CA TRP A 87 2.85 -1.34 18.15
C TRP A 87 3.12 -2.43 19.19
N ARG A 88 4.09 -2.20 20.08
CA ARG A 88 4.41 -3.14 21.17
C ARG A 88 3.25 -3.33 22.13
N ASP A 89 2.51 -2.25 22.38
CA ASP A 89 1.33 -2.25 23.25
C ASP A 89 0.07 -2.79 22.54
N GLY A 90 0.15 -3.11 21.25
CA GLY A 90 -0.99 -3.57 20.44
C GLY A 90 -2.05 -2.49 20.17
N ARG A 91 -1.74 -1.20 20.41
CA ARG A 91 -2.65 -0.07 20.21
C ARG A 91 -2.67 0.46 18.78
N SER A 92 -1.53 0.44 18.10
CA SER A 92 -1.36 0.93 16.72
C SER A 92 -0.79 -0.16 15.82
N ARG A 93 -1.16 -0.12 14.55
CA ARG A 93 -0.53 -0.87 13.46
C ARG A 93 -0.18 0.02 12.30
N TRP A 94 -0.21 1.32 12.50
CA TRP A 94 0.19 2.26 11.48
C TRP A 94 1.62 1.93 10.97
N PRO A 95 1.93 1.90 9.68
CA PRO A 95 1.08 2.27 8.55
C PRO A 95 0.26 1.10 7.94
N LEU A 96 0.23 -0.09 8.52
CA LEU A 96 -0.53 -1.21 7.95
C LEU A 96 -2.04 -1.00 8.00
N ASP A 97 -2.55 -0.25 8.98
CA ASP A 97 -3.96 0.11 9.09
C ASP A 97 -4.41 1.17 8.07
N GLU A 98 -3.49 1.71 7.29
CA GLU A 98 -3.80 2.50 6.09
C GLU A 98 -4.09 1.62 4.85
N LEU A 99 -3.75 0.32 4.91
CA LEU A 99 -3.97 -0.59 3.79
C LEU A 99 -5.43 -1.03 3.68
N PRO A 100 -5.96 -1.19 2.47
CA PRO A 100 -7.26 -1.83 2.28
C PRO A 100 -7.27 -3.22 2.94
N LEU A 101 -8.36 -3.54 3.65
CA LEU A 101 -8.52 -4.84 4.32
C LEU A 101 -7.44 -5.16 5.37
N ASP A 102 -6.84 -4.15 5.98
CA ASP A 102 -5.81 -4.27 7.02
C ASP A 102 -6.15 -5.32 8.09
N SER A 103 -7.39 -5.29 8.59
CA SER A 103 -7.90 -6.24 9.58
C SER A 103 -7.94 -7.69 9.10
N ARG A 104 -7.86 -7.92 7.78
CA ARG A 104 -7.84 -9.26 7.17
C ARG A 104 -6.44 -9.77 6.88
N ILE A 105 -5.42 -8.91 6.94
CA ILE A 105 -4.02 -9.30 6.66
C ILE A 105 -3.57 -10.49 7.52
N PRO A 106 -3.80 -10.53 8.86
CA PRO A 106 -3.40 -11.68 9.67
C PRO A 106 -4.10 -12.98 9.25
N LYS A 107 -5.39 -12.93 8.96
CA LYS A 107 -6.17 -14.10 8.50
C LYS A 107 -5.71 -14.57 7.12
N MET A 108 -5.44 -13.64 6.21
CA MET A 108 -4.92 -13.94 4.88
C MET A 108 -3.54 -14.61 4.96
N LEU A 109 -2.62 -14.07 5.76
CA LEU A 109 -1.31 -14.67 5.97
C LEU A 109 -1.42 -16.07 6.60
N THR A 110 -2.30 -16.26 7.58
CA THR A 110 -2.56 -17.57 8.20
C THR A 110 -3.04 -18.58 7.17
N ALA A 111 -3.98 -18.20 6.31
CA ALA A 111 -4.49 -19.06 5.25
C ALA A 111 -3.41 -19.42 4.22
N LEU A 112 -2.59 -18.44 3.81
CA LEU A 112 -1.49 -18.63 2.86
C LEU A 112 -0.33 -19.46 3.42
N GLN A 113 -0.11 -19.43 4.73
CA GLN A 113 0.94 -20.20 5.42
C GLN A 113 0.56 -21.65 5.69
N ALA A 114 -0.72 -21.98 5.61
CA ALA A 114 -1.20 -23.33 5.93
C ALA A 114 -0.55 -24.37 4.99
N PRO A 115 -0.29 -25.61 5.50
CA PRO A 115 0.16 -26.70 4.63
C PRO A 115 -0.85 -26.96 3.51
N GLY A 116 -0.37 -26.99 2.27
CA GLY A 116 -1.24 -27.18 1.10
C GLY A 116 -2.18 -26.01 0.76
N ALA A 117 -1.89 -24.81 1.26
CA ALA A 117 -2.69 -23.60 1.03
C ALA A 117 -2.96 -23.37 -0.46
N GLU A 118 -1.97 -23.60 -1.32
CA GLU A 118 -2.07 -23.43 -2.78
C GLU A 118 -3.18 -24.32 -3.36
N LYS A 119 -3.22 -25.58 -2.94
CA LYS A 119 -4.25 -26.55 -3.39
C LYS A 119 -5.62 -26.17 -2.88
N ALA A 120 -5.72 -25.79 -1.60
CA ALA A 120 -7.00 -25.41 -0.98
C ALA A 120 -7.57 -24.13 -1.62
N LEU A 121 -6.73 -23.12 -1.83
CA LEU A 121 -7.11 -21.87 -2.49
C LEU A 121 -7.57 -22.12 -3.94
N MET A 122 -6.81 -22.92 -4.71
CA MET A 122 -7.22 -23.28 -6.07
C MET A 122 -8.50 -24.09 -6.12
N ALA A 123 -8.71 -25.01 -5.17
CA ALA A 123 -9.97 -25.76 -5.11
C ALA A 123 -11.16 -24.83 -4.83
N THR A 124 -11.00 -23.86 -3.92
CA THR A 124 -12.02 -22.85 -3.63
C THR A 124 -12.24 -21.94 -4.84
N PHE A 125 -11.15 -21.45 -5.45
CA PHE A 125 -11.22 -20.62 -6.65
C PHE A 125 -12.00 -21.31 -7.80
N ARG A 126 -11.67 -22.57 -8.08
CA ARG A 126 -12.35 -23.33 -9.14
C ARG A 126 -13.85 -23.49 -8.87
N ARG A 127 -14.27 -23.64 -7.63
CA ARG A 127 -15.69 -23.78 -7.29
C ARG A 127 -16.48 -22.47 -7.34
N GLN A 128 -15.82 -21.35 -7.03
CA GLN A 128 -16.53 -20.09 -6.78
C GLN A 128 -16.30 -19.02 -7.84
N PHE A 129 -15.14 -19.04 -8.50
CA PHE A 129 -14.70 -17.93 -9.35
C PHE A 129 -14.29 -18.35 -10.77
N ALA A 130 -13.89 -19.62 -11.00
CA ALA A 130 -13.43 -20.03 -12.31
C ALA A 130 -14.53 -19.90 -13.35
N ASN A 131 -14.23 -19.16 -14.43
CA ASN A 131 -15.14 -18.84 -15.53
C ASN A 131 -16.43 -18.07 -15.12
N ALA A 132 -16.40 -17.42 -13.95
CA ALA A 132 -17.52 -16.62 -13.44
C ALA A 132 -17.32 -15.12 -13.78
N ASP A 133 -16.80 -14.79 -14.96
CA ASP A 133 -16.42 -13.42 -15.35
C ASP A 133 -17.57 -12.44 -15.14
N ARG A 134 -18.79 -12.76 -15.60
CA ARG A 134 -19.96 -11.89 -15.45
C ARG A 134 -20.34 -11.61 -14.00
N ASP A 135 -20.29 -12.64 -13.15
CA ASP A 135 -20.64 -12.52 -11.73
C ASP A 135 -19.60 -11.68 -10.99
N ILE A 136 -18.31 -11.84 -11.36
CA ILE A 136 -17.20 -11.05 -10.84
C ILE A 136 -17.36 -9.60 -11.28
N ASP A 137 -17.62 -9.32 -12.54
CA ASP A 137 -17.83 -7.97 -13.07
C ASP A 137 -18.99 -7.27 -12.35
N GLN A 138 -20.11 -7.97 -12.18
CA GLN A 138 -21.24 -7.44 -11.44
C GLN A 138 -20.92 -7.15 -9.98
N ALA A 139 -20.18 -8.04 -9.33
CA ALA A 139 -19.73 -7.82 -7.96
C ALA A 139 -18.78 -6.61 -7.84
N ILE A 140 -17.85 -6.44 -8.79
CA ILE A 140 -16.94 -5.29 -8.85
C ILE A 140 -17.74 -3.99 -9.00
N ARG A 141 -18.69 -3.91 -9.93
CA ARG A 141 -19.54 -2.72 -10.12
C ARG A 141 -20.36 -2.39 -8.87
N THR A 142 -20.86 -3.43 -8.20
CA THR A 142 -21.56 -3.26 -6.93
C THR A 142 -20.65 -2.70 -5.84
N LEU A 143 -19.44 -3.24 -5.71
CA LEU A 143 -18.44 -2.76 -4.74
C LEU A 143 -17.96 -1.34 -5.03
N GLU A 144 -17.86 -0.94 -6.31
CA GLU A 144 -17.55 0.43 -6.73
C GLU A 144 -18.57 1.43 -6.17
N VAL A 145 -19.86 1.15 -6.36
CA VAL A 145 -20.95 2.02 -5.86
C VAL A 145 -20.90 2.11 -4.33
N PHE A 146 -20.87 0.97 -3.63
CA PHE A 146 -20.82 0.98 -2.17
C PHE A 146 -19.53 1.59 -1.62
N GLY A 147 -18.40 1.36 -2.25
CA GLY A 147 -17.12 1.96 -1.87
C GLY A 147 -17.14 3.47 -2.03
N GLY A 148 -17.70 3.96 -3.14
CA GLY A 148 -17.87 5.39 -3.39
C GLY A 148 -18.79 6.05 -2.35
N GLU A 149 -19.96 5.48 -2.07
CA GLU A 149 -20.88 5.98 -1.05
C GLU A 149 -20.25 5.96 0.36
N TYR A 150 -19.55 4.88 0.71
CA TYR A 150 -18.87 4.78 2.00
C TYR A 150 -17.86 5.92 2.18
N VAL A 151 -16.99 6.15 1.19
CA VAL A 151 -15.99 7.21 1.26
C VAL A 151 -16.61 8.61 1.37
N GLN A 152 -17.74 8.85 0.68
CA GLN A 152 -18.43 10.14 0.75
C GLN A 152 -19.06 10.40 2.13
N THR A 153 -19.45 9.37 2.84
CA THR A 153 -20.14 9.47 4.14
C THR A 153 -19.20 9.35 5.35
N ASP A 154 -18.00 8.81 5.19
CA ASP A 154 -17.05 8.65 6.31
C ASP A 154 -16.41 10.00 6.67
N ALA A 155 -16.70 10.46 7.90
CA ALA A 155 -16.14 11.71 8.45
C ALA A 155 -14.61 11.65 8.69
N GLY A 156 -13.98 10.48 8.58
CA GLY A 156 -12.54 10.30 8.73
C GLY A 156 -11.73 10.80 7.53
N TYR A 157 -12.39 11.12 6.39
CA TYR A 157 -11.72 11.62 5.20
C TYR A 157 -12.02 13.11 4.97
N SER A 158 -10.99 13.86 4.56
CA SER A 158 -11.16 15.23 4.07
C SER A 158 -11.87 15.24 2.69
N ALA A 159 -12.37 16.40 2.26
CA ALA A 159 -13.00 16.53 0.94
C ALA A 159 -12.02 16.17 -0.19
N ASP A 160 -10.77 16.64 -0.10
CA ASP A 160 -9.73 16.36 -1.08
C ASP A 160 -9.41 14.83 -1.12
N GLU A 161 -9.38 14.16 0.04
CA GLU A 161 -9.19 12.71 0.11
C GLU A 161 -10.35 11.93 -0.49
N ARG A 162 -11.58 12.33 -0.19
CA ARG A 162 -12.78 11.67 -0.75
C ARG A 162 -12.74 11.68 -2.28
N GLU A 163 -12.43 12.84 -2.86
CA GLU A 163 -12.33 12.99 -4.32
C GLU A 163 -11.22 12.08 -4.89
N HIS A 164 -10.04 12.10 -4.27
CA HIS A 164 -8.92 11.26 -4.66
C HIS A 164 -9.26 9.76 -4.60
N ILE A 165 -9.87 9.33 -3.48
CA ILE A 165 -10.24 7.93 -3.27
C ILE A 165 -11.32 7.50 -4.26
N ALA A 166 -12.31 8.36 -4.55
CA ALA A 166 -13.36 8.05 -5.52
C ALA A 166 -12.78 7.82 -6.93
N GLN A 167 -11.85 8.69 -7.39
CA GLN A 167 -11.17 8.50 -8.67
C GLN A 167 -10.38 7.17 -8.68
N ALA A 168 -9.69 6.84 -7.60
CA ALA A 168 -8.91 5.61 -7.52
C ALA A 168 -9.78 4.35 -7.44
N ILE A 169 -10.95 4.40 -6.77
CA ILE A 169 -11.92 3.31 -6.77
C ILE A 169 -12.43 3.07 -8.20
N ALA A 170 -12.85 4.12 -8.91
CA ALA A 170 -13.33 3.99 -10.28
C ALA A 170 -12.27 3.39 -11.21
N ALA A 171 -11.03 3.90 -11.16
CA ALA A 171 -9.92 3.37 -11.96
C ALA A 171 -9.59 1.90 -11.64
N ALA A 172 -9.61 1.53 -10.36
CA ALA A 172 -9.38 0.15 -9.93
C ALA A 172 -10.53 -0.79 -10.36
N SER A 173 -11.76 -0.31 -10.31
CA SER A 173 -12.94 -1.07 -10.76
C SER A 173 -12.94 -1.31 -12.26
N ASP A 174 -12.62 -0.27 -13.05
CA ASP A 174 -12.49 -0.41 -14.51
C ASP A 174 -11.39 -1.40 -14.90
N TRP A 175 -10.25 -1.35 -14.23
CA TRP A 175 -9.21 -2.36 -14.40
C TRP A 175 -9.71 -3.76 -14.03
N ALA A 176 -10.35 -3.91 -12.88
CA ALA A 176 -10.77 -5.20 -12.37
C ALA A 176 -11.80 -5.90 -13.27
N VAL A 177 -12.73 -5.15 -13.85
CA VAL A 177 -13.69 -5.65 -14.86
C VAL A 177 -12.98 -6.13 -16.13
N GLY A 178 -11.88 -5.47 -16.55
CA GLY A 178 -11.10 -5.88 -17.72
C GLY A 178 -10.05 -6.96 -17.45
N ALA A 179 -9.74 -7.25 -16.18
CA ALA A 179 -8.70 -8.18 -15.81
C ALA A 179 -9.19 -9.63 -15.81
N PRO A 180 -8.37 -10.62 -16.21
CA PRO A 180 -8.77 -12.03 -16.25
C PRO A 180 -8.83 -12.66 -14.84
N LEU A 181 -9.67 -12.10 -13.96
CA LEU A 181 -9.77 -12.49 -12.55
C LEU A 181 -10.40 -13.89 -12.37
N ALA A 182 -11.20 -14.34 -13.34
CA ALA A 182 -11.83 -15.66 -13.33
C ALA A 182 -10.95 -16.79 -13.93
N ASP A 183 -9.75 -16.45 -14.46
CA ASP A 183 -8.91 -17.41 -15.18
C ASP A 183 -8.10 -18.29 -14.22
N PRO A 184 -8.33 -19.63 -14.17
CA PRO A 184 -7.57 -20.54 -13.34
C PRO A 184 -6.08 -20.63 -13.69
N ALA A 185 -5.71 -20.36 -14.95
CA ALA A 185 -4.31 -20.36 -15.38
C ALA A 185 -3.51 -19.20 -14.78
N ARG A 186 -4.18 -18.07 -14.51
CA ARG A 186 -3.61 -16.91 -13.82
C ARG A 186 -3.63 -17.09 -12.31
N ALA A 187 -4.70 -17.62 -11.76
CA ALA A 187 -4.87 -17.81 -10.32
C ALA A 187 -3.85 -18.80 -9.74
N ALA A 188 -3.49 -19.87 -10.45
CA ALA A 188 -2.56 -20.88 -9.92
C ALA A 188 -1.15 -20.33 -9.62
N PRO A 189 -0.43 -19.67 -10.53
CA PRO A 189 0.87 -19.07 -10.22
C PRO A 189 0.76 -17.95 -9.18
N PHE A 190 -0.34 -17.19 -9.18
CA PHE A 190 -0.61 -16.16 -8.17
C PHE A 190 -0.65 -16.75 -6.76
N PHE A 191 -1.49 -17.76 -6.50
CA PHE A 191 -1.58 -18.38 -5.18
C PHE A 191 -0.29 -19.09 -4.76
N ASN A 192 0.39 -19.77 -5.70
CA ASN A 192 1.66 -20.42 -5.42
C ASN A 192 2.72 -19.42 -4.95
N ALA A 193 2.86 -18.30 -5.66
CA ALA A 193 3.82 -17.25 -5.31
C ALA A 193 3.50 -16.61 -3.96
N LEU A 194 2.22 -16.27 -3.71
CA LEU A 194 1.80 -15.65 -2.45
C LEU A 194 1.96 -16.60 -1.25
N ALA A 195 1.60 -17.87 -1.37
CA ALA A 195 1.77 -18.84 -0.30
C ALA A 195 3.26 -19.03 0.04
N ALA A 196 4.13 -19.12 -0.98
CA ALA A 196 5.57 -19.19 -0.77
C ALA A 196 6.11 -17.91 -0.11
N ALA A 197 5.66 -16.72 -0.52
CA ALA A 197 6.07 -15.46 0.08
C ALA A 197 5.57 -15.33 1.53
N ALA A 198 4.32 -15.70 1.82
CA ALA A 198 3.74 -15.69 3.16
C ALA A 198 4.54 -16.57 4.13
N ARG A 199 4.93 -17.78 3.72
CA ARG A 199 5.77 -18.65 4.54
C ARG A 199 7.15 -18.05 4.83
N ARG A 200 7.75 -17.35 3.87
CA ARG A 200 9.05 -16.67 4.05
C ARG A 200 9.02 -15.47 5.00
N THR A 201 7.85 -14.91 5.31
CA THR A 201 7.78 -13.81 6.30
C THR A 201 8.26 -14.22 7.68
N GLY A 202 8.14 -15.50 8.04
CA GLY A 202 8.45 -16.02 9.37
C GLY A 202 7.60 -15.37 10.48
N ILE A 203 6.44 -14.77 10.12
CA ILE A 203 5.49 -14.22 11.08
C ILE A 203 4.53 -15.34 11.46
N GLU A 204 4.34 -15.58 12.76
CA GLU A 204 3.36 -16.57 13.25
C GLU A 204 1.94 -16.00 13.15
N ALA A 205 1.42 -15.89 11.92
CA ALA A 205 0.17 -15.19 11.63
C ALA A 205 -1.05 -15.75 12.39
N ARG A 206 -1.01 -17.01 12.86
CA ARG A 206 -2.05 -17.61 13.70
C ARG A 206 -2.24 -16.89 15.03
N GLN A 207 -1.21 -16.22 15.55
CA GLN A 207 -1.29 -15.43 16.77
C GLN A 207 -1.96 -14.06 16.53
N GLY A 208 -2.28 -13.72 15.28
CA GLY A 208 -2.92 -12.46 14.92
C GLY A 208 -2.08 -11.26 15.39
N ASP A 209 -2.74 -10.32 16.04
CA ASP A 209 -2.15 -9.08 16.53
C ASP A 209 -1.01 -9.26 17.52
N LYS A 210 -1.03 -10.35 18.29
CA LYS A 210 0.03 -10.66 19.24
C LYS A 210 1.37 -10.92 18.54
N ALA A 211 1.37 -11.54 17.35
CA ALA A 211 2.58 -11.74 16.57
C ALA A 211 3.20 -10.40 16.15
N TYR A 212 2.37 -9.45 15.73
CA TYR A 212 2.83 -8.11 15.32
C TYR A 212 3.34 -7.32 16.52
N ALA A 213 2.64 -7.34 17.65
CA ALA A 213 3.08 -6.67 18.87
C ALA A 213 4.44 -7.22 19.37
N ALA A 214 4.60 -8.54 19.36
CA ALA A 214 5.84 -9.20 19.78
C ALA A 214 7.05 -8.83 18.89
N LEU A 215 6.85 -8.71 17.58
CA LEU A 215 7.89 -8.30 16.63
C LEU A 215 8.16 -6.78 16.68
N GLY A 216 7.13 -5.98 16.97
CA GLY A 216 7.17 -4.53 16.83
C GLY A 216 7.14 -4.07 15.37
N MET A 217 7.01 -2.74 15.16
CA MET A 217 6.81 -2.15 13.84
C MET A 217 7.94 -2.48 12.86
N ALA A 218 9.18 -2.19 13.25
CA ALA A 218 10.33 -2.32 12.35
C ALA A 218 10.51 -3.76 11.82
N GLN A 219 10.45 -4.76 12.68
CA GLN A 219 10.61 -6.15 12.25
C GLN A 219 9.41 -6.62 11.42
N THR A 220 8.20 -6.23 11.80
CA THR A 220 7.00 -6.61 11.05
C THR A 220 7.03 -6.03 9.64
N LEU A 221 7.32 -4.74 9.48
CA LEU A 221 7.40 -4.10 8.16
C LEU A 221 8.50 -4.74 7.30
N ASN A 222 9.68 -4.99 7.87
CA ASN A 222 10.77 -5.63 7.13
C ASN A 222 10.42 -7.06 6.69
N ARG A 223 9.69 -7.83 7.50
CA ARG A 223 9.25 -9.19 7.16
C ARG A 223 8.10 -9.22 6.15
N LEU A 224 7.19 -8.23 6.20
CA LEU A 224 6.07 -8.14 5.27
C LEU A 224 6.46 -7.54 3.91
N THR A 225 7.48 -6.70 3.86
CA THR A 225 7.90 -6.03 2.61
C THR A 225 8.12 -7.01 1.45
N PRO A 226 8.86 -8.15 1.58
CA PRO A 226 9.01 -9.11 0.48
C PRO A 226 7.70 -9.80 0.08
N PHE A 227 6.76 -9.97 1.01
CA PHE A 227 5.43 -10.49 0.70
C PHE A 227 4.65 -9.52 -0.17
N PHE A 228 4.57 -8.25 0.22
CA PHE A 228 3.94 -7.22 -0.60
C PHE A 228 4.63 -7.05 -1.95
N ALA A 229 5.97 -7.13 -1.99
CA ALA A 229 6.72 -7.14 -3.23
C ALA A 229 6.22 -8.23 -4.20
N THR A 230 6.08 -9.45 -3.67
CA THR A 230 5.56 -10.57 -4.46
C THR A 230 4.12 -10.33 -4.90
N LEU A 231 3.26 -9.82 -4.02
CA LEU A 231 1.86 -9.53 -4.35
C LEU A 231 1.75 -8.61 -5.56
N LEU A 232 2.50 -7.51 -5.58
CA LEU A 232 2.40 -6.53 -6.65
C LEU A 232 3.05 -7.00 -7.95
N ASP A 233 4.15 -7.75 -7.86
CA ASP A 233 4.72 -8.40 -9.03
C ASP A 233 3.73 -9.39 -9.66
N GLN A 234 2.99 -10.13 -8.84
CA GLN A 234 1.95 -11.04 -9.32
C GLN A 234 0.73 -10.30 -9.88
N LEU A 235 0.29 -9.19 -9.27
CA LEU A 235 -0.76 -8.35 -9.85
C LEU A 235 -0.37 -7.85 -11.23
N ARG A 236 0.85 -7.39 -11.41
CA ARG A 236 1.37 -6.97 -12.71
C ARG A 236 1.43 -8.12 -13.70
N ARG A 237 2.02 -9.26 -13.33
CA ARG A 237 2.26 -10.38 -14.24
C ARG A 237 0.99 -11.11 -14.63
N GLN A 238 0.10 -11.34 -13.68
CA GLN A 238 -1.09 -12.16 -13.91
C GLN A 238 -2.29 -11.32 -14.36
N TYR A 239 -2.39 -10.09 -13.90
CA TYR A 239 -3.59 -9.26 -14.07
C TYR A 239 -3.33 -7.90 -14.72
N GLY A 240 -2.09 -7.58 -15.07
CA GLY A 240 -1.75 -6.35 -15.80
C GLY A 240 -1.74 -5.06 -14.97
N LEU A 241 -1.90 -5.13 -13.63
CA LEU A 241 -1.85 -3.95 -12.77
C LEU A 241 -0.40 -3.60 -12.40
N ASP A 242 0.20 -2.62 -13.06
CA ASP A 242 1.57 -2.15 -12.78
C ASP A 242 1.55 -0.90 -11.89
N LEU A 243 1.49 -1.11 -10.57
CA LEU A 243 1.53 -0.03 -9.58
C LEU A 243 2.89 0.66 -9.51
N ASP A 244 3.96 0.02 -9.95
CA ASP A 244 5.28 0.67 -10.03
C ASP A 244 5.35 1.67 -11.17
N ALA A 245 4.75 1.37 -12.31
CA ALA A 245 4.61 2.33 -13.39
C ALA A 245 3.78 3.53 -12.94
N THR A 246 2.66 3.30 -12.26
CA THR A 246 1.85 4.34 -11.61
C THR A 246 2.70 5.25 -10.71
N MET A 247 3.50 4.65 -9.81
CA MET A 247 4.36 5.41 -8.90
C MET A 247 5.45 6.19 -9.63
N ARG A 248 6.12 5.59 -10.62
CA ARG A 248 7.14 6.27 -11.41
C ARG A 248 6.58 7.45 -12.20
N GLY A 249 5.38 7.34 -12.71
CA GLY A 249 4.67 8.39 -13.46
C GLY A 249 4.10 9.52 -12.59
N MET A 250 4.10 9.36 -11.27
CA MET A 250 3.50 10.33 -10.36
C MET A 250 4.22 11.67 -10.36
N GLN A 251 3.46 12.73 -10.61
CA GLN A 251 3.92 14.11 -10.61
C GLN A 251 3.25 14.88 -9.48
N ALA A 252 4.00 15.72 -8.78
CA ALA A 252 3.47 16.61 -7.77
C ALA A 252 3.89 18.05 -8.06
N THR A 253 2.95 18.99 -7.95
CA THR A 253 3.17 20.42 -8.15
C THR A 253 2.57 21.21 -7.00
N LEU A 254 3.21 22.30 -6.62
CA LEU A 254 2.70 23.21 -5.59
C LEU A 254 1.55 24.04 -6.16
N LEU A 255 0.38 23.97 -5.51
CA LEU A 255 -0.77 24.81 -5.81
C LEU A 255 -0.78 26.09 -4.96
N GLN A 256 -0.59 25.93 -3.66
CA GLN A 256 -0.63 27.01 -2.69
C GLN A 256 0.23 26.66 -1.47
N GLN A 257 0.84 27.69 -0.89
CA GLN A 257 1.52 27.58 0.42
C GLN A 257 1.21 28.81 1.26
N THR A 258 0.88 28.59 2.52
CA THR A 258 0.66 29.64 3.51
C THR A 258 1.32 29.19 4.82
N GLY A 259 2.43 29.82 5.17
CA GLY A 259 3.20 29.46 6.36
C GLY A 259 3.65 27.98 6.34
N ASP A 260 3.18 27.21 7.31
CA ASP A 260 3.50 25.80 7.50
C ASP A 260 2.48 24.84 6.83
N SER A 261 1.58 25.35 6.04
CA SER A 261 0.59 24.56 5.30
C SER A 261 0.76 24.77 3.80
N ALA A 262 0.62 23.69 3.02
CA ALA A 262 0.58 23.78 1.57
C ALA A 262 -0.40 22.75 0.98
N ARG A 263 -0.83 23.01 -0.24
CA ARG A 263 -1.64 22.10 -1.06
C ARG A 263 -0.87 21.77 -2.32
N LEU A 264 -0.79 20.49 -2.63
CA LEU A 264 -0.13 19.98 -3.82
C LEU A 264 -1.17 19.42 -4.78
N ARG A 265 -0.94 19.59 -6.07
CA ARG A 265 -1.63 18.82 -7.10
C ARG A 265 -0.78 17.63 -7.44
N VAL A 266 -1.34 16.44 -7.27
CA VAL A 266 -0.71 15.17 -7.57
C VAL A 266 -1.43 14.53 -8.75
N ARG A 267 -0.68 14.25 -9.82
CA ARG A 267 -1.20 13.61 -11.03
C ARG A 267 -0.46 12.33 -11.31
N TYR A 268 -1.19 11.30 -11.66
CA TYR A 268 -0.64 10.01 -12.06
C TYR A 268 -1.67 9.24 -12.87
N GLU A 269 -1.24 8.13 -13.45
CA GLU A 269 -2.11 7.21 -14.16
C GLU A 269 -2.27 5.93 -13.34
N LEU A 270 -3.49 5.51 -13.05
CA LEU A 270 -3.80 4.25 -12.40
C LEU A 270 -4.57 3.36 -13.38
N ALA A 271 -3.94 2.26 -13.79
CA ALA A 271 -4.55 1.30 -14.71
C ALA A 271 -5.08 1.92 -16.02
N GLY A 272 -4.37 2.91 -16.55
CA GLY A 272 -4.76 3.63 -17.78
C GLY A 272 -5.72 4.80 -17.57
N GLN A 273 -6.19 5.02 -16.33
CA GLN A 273 -7.07 6.13 -15.99
C GLN A 273 -6.30 7.28 -15.33
N PRO A 274 -6.48 8.54 -15.78
CA PRO A 274 -5.82 9.68 -15.18
C PRO A 274 -6.43 10.02 -13.81
N ILE A 275 -5.57 10.18 -12.82
CA ILE A 275 -5.91 10.65 -11.48
C ILE A 275 -5.34 12.05 -11.29
N ASP A 276 -6.16 12.96 -10.80
CA ASP A 276 -5.78 14.35 -10.50
C ASP A 276 -6.30 14.73 -9.11
N ALA A 277 -5.42 14.72 -8.14
CA ALA A 277 -5.78 14.85 -6.73
C ALA A 277 -5.11 16.07 -6.09
N VAL A 278 -5.76 16.64 -5.09
CA VAL A 278 -5.19 17.65 -4.20
C VAL A 278 -4.76 16.98 -2.91
N VAL A 279 -3.49 17.15 -2.55
CA VAL A 279 -2.90 16.55 -1.35
C VAL A 279 -2.42 17.66 -0.42
N PRO A 280 -3.02 17.80 0.77
CA PRO A 280 -2.56 18.76 1.77
C PRO A 280 -1.29 18.25 2.46
N VAL A 281 -0.34 19.16 2.67
CA VAL A 281 0.90 18.91 3.38
C VAL A 281 1.13 19.93 4.48
N VAL A 282 1.81 19.54 5.52
CA VAL A 282 2.12 20.37 6.70
C VAL A 282 3.59 20.33 7.01
N ARG A 283 4.16 21.46 7.44
CA ARG A 283 5.53 21.56 7.92
C ARG A 283 5.57 21.44 9.44
N ILE A 284 6.33 20.47 9.92
CA ILE A 284 6.55 20.20 11.35
C ILE A 284 8.07 20.07 11.53
N ASP A 285 8.63 20.81 12.49
CA ASP A 285 10.06 20.82 12.81
C ASP A 285 10.96 21.04 11.57
N GLY A 286 10.53 21.92 10.67
CA GLY A 286 11.26 22.26 9.44
C GLY A 286 11.12 21.27 8.27
N HIS A 287 10.34 20.19 8.42
CA HIS A 287 10.13 19.17 7.40
C HIS A 287 8.67 19.07 7.00
N TRP A 288 8.41 18.67 5.73
CA TRP A 288 7.08 18.57 5.17
C TRP A 288 6.57 17.12 5.17
N TYR A 289 5.31 16.95 5.59
CA TYR A 289 4.63 15.66 5.70
C TYR A 289 3.25 15.73 5.05
N LEU A 290 2.71 14.59 4.62
CA LEU A 290 1.31 14.50 4.22
C LEU A 290 0.43 14.71 5.46
N ARG A 291 -0.39 15.76 5.47
CA ARG A 291 -1.17 16.17 6.66
C ARG A 291 -2.06 15.06 7.17
N ASP A 292 -2.78 14.41 6.26
CA ASP A 292 -3.78 13.42 6.63
C ASP A 292 -3.13 12.12 7.14
N TYR A 293 -1.93 11.77 6.64
CA TYR A 293 -1.12 10.68 7.20
C TYR A 293 -0.67 10.96 8.63
N VAL A 294 -0.20 12.17 8.90
CA VAL A 294 0.19 12.57 10.27
C VAL A 294 -1.01 12.52 11.19
N ALA A 295 -2.15 13.05 10.78
CA ALA A 295 -3.37 13.07 11.58
C ALA A 295 -3.85 11.65 11.94
N ARG A 296 -3.86 10.73 10.98
CA ARG A 296 -4.23 9.32 11.24
C ARG A 296 -3.22 8.60 12.11
N ALA A 297 -1.93 8.83 11.88
CA ALA A 297 -0.87 8.30 12.71
C ALA A 297 -1.01 8.77 14.18
N GLU A 298 -1.30 10.04 14.40
CA GLU A 298 -1.59 10.58 15.75
C GLU A 298 -2.81 9.92 16.37
N ALA A 299 -3.91 9.83 15.63
CA ALA A 299 -5.12 9.15 16.09
C ALA A 299 -4.87 7.70 16.49
N SER A 300 -4.01 6.97 15.76
CA SER A 300 -3.67 5.57 16.05
C SER A 300 -2.86 5.39 17.34
N THR A 301 -2.22 6.45 17.86
CA THR A 301 -1.49 6.39 19.14
C THR A 301 -2.36 6.63 20.37
N GLN A 302 -3.60 7.11 20.16
CA GLN A 302 -4.52 7.39 21.26
C GLN A 302 -5.14 6.09 21.80
N PRO A 303 -5.47 6.04 23.12
CA PRO A 303 -6.24 4.92 23.64
C PRO A 303 -7.57 4.78 22.87
N ARG A 304 -7.89 3.58 22.43
CA ARG A 304 -9.22 3.34 21.87
C ARG A 304 -10.23 3.59 22.98
N ALA A 305 -11.22 4.44 22.72
CA ALA A 305 -12.35 4.59 23.62
C ALA A 305 -13.01 3.22 23.86
N PRO A 306 -13.40 2.90 25.11
CA PRO A 306 -13.98 1.62 25.50
C PRO A 306 -15.30 1.31 24.79
#